data_ee1b6d79f2fcd25363a20e53861ce30e
#
_entry.id   ee1b6d79f2fcd25363a20e53861ce30e
#
_cell.length_a   1.000
_cell.length_b   1.000
_cell.length_c   1.000
_cell.angle_alpha   90.00
_cell.angle_beta   90.00
_cell.angle_gamma   90.00
#
_symmetry.space_group_name_H-M   'P 1'
#
loop_
_entity.id
_entity.type
_entity.pdbx_description
1 polymer ?
#
loop_
_entity_poly.entity_id
_entity_poly.type
_entity_poly.pdbx_seq_one_letter_code
_entity_poly.pdbx_strand_id
1 'polypeptide(L)'
;MSLVAIVGRPNVGKSTLFNRLVGARQAIVDDTAGVTRDRHYGRCEWCGREFSVVDTGGYTSNSDDVFEAAIRSQVQIAIDEADVVLFMVEAATGITDYDSEIAEVLRRSRKPVVLCVNKVDTGEKMFDAYQFYSLGLGEIYGVSAANGSGTGDLLDAVVAVLPEETETADPYAGLPRITIVGKPNVGKSSLTNALLGTERNIVTPVAGTTRDSIESHYNKFGHEFMLVDTAGIRRKAKVSEDLEFYSVMRSIRAIEHSDVCIMMIDATSGMEAQDMNIFSLIQRNRKGCVLVVNKWDLFIKDSNTLKEYTEALRSRIAPFDDVPIIFTSVVKMQRIQDVLNAAAEVYANYSQKIPTARLNEVLLPIVEETPPPAWKGKYVKIKYVTQLPTKFPAFAFFCNLPQYIKDPYKRFLENQLRKNFPLTGCPVQIYCRQK
;
A
#
# COMPACT_ATOMS: atom_id res chain seq x y z
N MET A 1 -9.02 6.00 0.48
CA MET A 1 -7.91 6.92 0.17
C MET A 1 -7.81 7.05 -1.34
N SER A 2 -7.70 8.24 -1.88
CA SER A 2 -7.66 8.48 -3.33
C SER A 2 -6.29 8.13 -3.91
N LEU A 3 -6.26 7.64 -5.15
CA LEU A 3 -5.04 7.21 -5.86
C LEU A 3 -4.76 8.13 -7.05
N VAL A 4 -3.55 8.70 -7.08
CA VAL A 4 -3.04 9.55 -8.16
C VAL A 4 -1.96 8.79 -8.94
N ALA A 5 -2.15 8.58 -10.24
CA ALA A 5 -1.15 7.93 -11.08
C ALA A 5 -0.40 8.96 -11.92
N ILE A 6 0.93 8.96 -11.86
CA ILE A 6 1.80 9.79 -12.69
C ILE A 6 2.06 9.03 -13.99
N VAL A 7 1.55 9.53 -15.11
CA VAL A 7 1.73 8.96 -16.44
C VAL A 7 2.49 9.94 -17.35
N GLY A 8 3.11 9.43 -18.40
CA GLY A 8 3.85 10.21 -19.38
C GLY A 8 4.98 9.39 -19.97
N ARG A 9 5.56 9.88 -21.08
CA ARG A 9 6.68 9.22 -21.76
C ARG A 9 7.90 9.06 -20.84
N PRO A 10 8.85 8.20 -21.14
CA PRO A 10 10.11 8.07 -20.41
C PRO A 10 10.89 9.38 -20.34
N ASN A 11 11.68 9.51 -19.27
CA ASN A 11 12.61 10.63 -19.05
C ASN A 11 11.98 12.03 -18.89
N VAL A 12 10.66 12.18 -18.85
CA VAL A 12 10.01 13.47 -18.54
C VAL A 12 10.16 13.88 -17.07
N GLY A 13 10.65 12.98 -16.20
CA GLY A 13 10.91 13.28 -14.79
C GLY A 13 9.88 12.75 -13.81
N LYS A 14 9.08 11.73 -14.19
CA LYS A 14 8.04 11.13 -13.32
C LYS A 14 8.58 10.70 -11.96
N SER A 15 9.65 9.92 -11.94
CA SER A 15 10.25 9.42 -10.68
C SER A 15 10.86 10.55 -9.85
N THR A 16 11.34 11.62 -10.47
CA THR A 16 11.84 12.80 -9.76
C THR A 16 10.70 13.52 -9.06
N LEU A 17 9.58 13.74 -9.76
CA LEU A 17 8.39 14.34 -9.17
C LEU A 17 7.81 13.45 -8.07
N PHE A 18 7.66 12.15 -8.33
CA PHE A 18 7.19 11.18 -7.35
C PHE A 18 8.01 11.25 -6.05
N ASN A 19 9.34 11.18 -6.15
CA ASN A 19 10.22 11.26 -4.98
C ASN A 19 10.06 12.58 -4.22
N ARG A 20 9.78 13.68 -4.91
CA ARG A 20 9.53 14.97 -4.29
C ARG A 20 8.20 14.99 -3.55
N LEU A 21 7.13 14.53 -4.17
CA LEU A 21 5.79 14.52 -3.57
C LEU A 21 5.75 13.62 -2.32
N VAL A 22 6.37 12.46 -2.40
CA VAL A 22 6.46 11.50 -1.28
C VAL A 22 7.49 11.93 -0.23
N GLY A 23 8.62 12.53 -0.65
CA GLY A 23 9.72 12.94 0.22
C GLY A 23 9.39 14.11 1.15
N ALA A 24 8.46 14.97 0.79
CA ALA A 24 8.04 16.10 1.63
C ALA A 24 7.46 15.64 2.99
N ARG A 25 6.86 14.45 3.06
CA ARG A 25 6.32 13.88 4.30
C ARG A 25 7.35 13.06 5.10
N GLN A 26 8.31 12.41 4.45
CA GLN A 26 9.30 11.56 5.13
C GLN A 26 10.20 12.34 6.09
N ALA A 27 10.39 13.65 5.87
CA ALA A 27 11.14 14.51 6.78
C ALA A 27 10.44 14.75 8.13
N ILE A 28 9.14 14.46 8.25
CA ILE A 28 8.32 14.77 9.43
C ILE A 28 7.87 13.52 10.20
N VAL A 29 7.73 12.35 9.57
CA VAL A 29 6.97 11.22 10.18
C VAL A 29 7.69 9.87 10.22
N ASP A 30 8.59 9.52 9.33
CA ASP A 30 9.13 8.15 9.25
C ASP A 30 10.67 8.09 9.07
N ASP A 31 11.38 8.05 10.19
CA ASP A 31 12.76 7.52 10.29
C ASP A 31 12.74 6.02 10.66
N THR A 32 11.98 5.20 9.96
CA THR A 32 12.08 3.75 10.12
C THR A 32 13.19 3.21 9.22
N ALA A 33 14.38 3.08 9.79
CA ALA A 33 15.51 2.43 9.14
C ALA A 33 15.18 0.96 8.87
N GLY A 34 15.25 0.54 7.60
CA GLY A 34 15.12 -0.87 7.18
C GLY A 34 14.00 -1.16 6.20
N VAL A 35 13.15 -0.21 5.85
CA VAL A 35 12.16 -0.38 4.79
C VAL A 35 12.80 0.01 3.45
N THR A 36 13.01 -0.97 2.57
CA THR A 36 13.41 -0.71 1.18
C THR A 36 12.44 0.29 0.56
N ARG A 37 12.97 1.41 0.04
CA ARG A 37 12.19 2.41 -0.70
C ARG A 37 11.54 1.71 -1.88
N ASP A 38 10.23 1.55 -1.86
CA ASP A 38 9.51 1.30 -3.10
C ASP A 38 9.67 2.54 -3.95
N ARG A 39 10.21 2.38 -5.14
CA ARG A 39 10.51 3.51 -6.03
C ARG A 39 9.25 4.03 -6.74
N HIS A 40 8.09 3.39 -6.54
CA HIS A 40 6.93 3.57 -7.41
C HIS A 40 5.61 3.81 -6.69
N TYR A 41 5.54 3.65 -5.35
CA TYR A 41 4.34 3.90 -4.55
C TYR A 41 4.68 4.68 -3.28
N GLY A 42 3.89 5.71 -2.97
CA GLY A 42 4.04 6.50 -1.76
C GLY A 42 2.79 7.28 -1.40
N ARG A 43 2.78 7.85 -0.20
CA ARG A 43 1.70 8.72 0.29
C ARG A 43 2.12 10.17 0.23
N CYS A 44 1.19 11.02 -0.15
CA CYS A 44 1.31 12.46 -0.14
C CYS A 44 0.20 13.06 0.74
N GLU A 45 0.52 14.15 1.41
CA GLU A 45 -0.44 14.96 2.15
C GLU A 45 -0.29 16.40 1.70
N TRP A 46 -1.40 17.04 1.34
CA TRP A 46 -1.43 18.45 0.96
C TRP A 46 -2.73 19.10 1.44
N CYS A 47 -2.62 20.24 2.10
CA CYS A 47 -3.77 20.98 2.64
C CYS A 47 -4.74 20.12 3.48
N GLY A 48 -4.20 19.17 4.26
CA GLY A 48 -5.00 18.26 5.10
C GLY A 48 -5.67 17.11 4.35
N ARG A 49 -5.47 16.97 3.03
CA ARG A 49 -5.93 15.83 2.21
C ARG A 49 -4.79 14.84 2.01
N GLU A 50 -5.03 13.59 2.39
CA GLU A 50 -4.10 12.47 2.14
C GLU A 50 -4.51 11.73 0.86
N PHE A 51 -3.53 11.38 0.03
CA PHE A 51 -3.72 10.56 -1.15
C PHE A 51 -2.46 9.75 -1.47
N SER A 52 -2.65 8.65 -2.20
CA SER A 52 -1.55 7.81 -2.66
C SER A 52 -1.09 8.23 -4.05
N VAL A 53 0.21 8.16 -4.29
CA VAL A 53 0.83 8.47 -5.58
C VAL A 53 1.56 7.24 -6.11
N VAL A 54 1.40 6.95 -7.40
CA VAL A 54 2.09 5.86 -8.10
C VAL A 54 2.83 6.40 -9.30
N ASP A 55 4.12 6.04 -9.41
CA ASP A 55 4.93 6.28 -10.61
C ASP A 55 4.82 5.10 -11.57
N THR A 56 4.20 5.30 -12.73
CA THR A 56 4.03 4.25 -13.73
C THR A 56 5.32 3.91 -14.48
N GLY A 57 6.31 4.80 -14.51
CA GLY A 57 7.53 4.69 -15.32
C GLY A 57 8.52 3.61 -14.89
N GLY A 58 8.39 3.08 -13.70
CA GLY A 58 9.32 2.10 -13.16
C GLY A 58 9.03 0.63 -13.47
N TYR A 59 7.96 0.38 -14.18
CA TYR A 59 7.47 -0.97 -14.51
C TYR A 59 7.64 -1.34 -15.98
N THR A 60 8.46 -0.60 -16.74
CA THR A 60 8.76 -0.92 -18.15
C THR A 60 9.90 -1.92 -18.28
N SER A 61 9.71 -2.97 -19.08
CA SER A 61 10.77 -3.88 -19.51
C SER A 61 11.63 -3.24 -20.61
N ASN A 62 12.94 -3.53 -20.62
CA ASN A 62 14.00 -2.91 -21.42
C ASN A 62 14.06 -3.34 -22.89
N SER A 63 12.96 -3.47 -23.64
CA SER A 63 13.01 -3.82 -25.07
C SER A 63 12.32 -2.78 -25.94
N ASP A 64 13.04 -2.22 -26.91
CA ASP A 64 12.62 -1.08 -27.72
C ASP A 64 11.39 -1.33 -28.62
N ASP A 65 11.16 -2.55 -29.11
CA ASP A 65 10.04 -2.88 -30.01
C ASP A 65 8.71 -3.18 -29.29
N VAL A 66 8.74 -3.39 -27.96
CA VAL A 66 7.54 -3.63 -27.12
C VAL A 66 7.09 -2.35 -26.41
N PHE A 67 7.81 -1.25 -26.62
CA PHE A 67 7.74 -0.03 -25.81
C PHE A 67 6.43 0.73 -25.96
N GLU A 68 5.90 0.86 -27.19
CA GLU A 68 4.64 1.61 -27.45
C GLU A 68 3.43 0.92 -26.85
N ALA A 69 3.31 -0.38 -27.05
CA ALA A 69 2.21 -1.16 -26.50
C ALA A 69 2.22 -1.15 -24.97
N ALA A 70 3.42 -1.23 -24.37
CA ALA A 70 3.59 -1.21 -22.93
C ALA A 70 3.19 0.16 -22.31
N ILE A 71 3.56 1.28 -22.95
CA ILE A 71 3.16 2.63 -22.49
C ILE A 71 1.64 2.81 -22.58
N ARG A 72 1.03 2.44 -23.71
CA ARG A 72 -0.44 2.53 -23.87
C ARG A 72 -1.17 1.69 -22.83
N SER A 73 -0.69 0.48 -22.58
CA SER A 73 -1.26 -0.41 -21.56
C SER A 73 -1.13 0.18 -20.17
N GLN A 74 0.02 0.75 -19.82
CA GLN A 74 0.23 1.41 -18.53
C GLN A 74 -0.69 2.63 -18.33
N VAL A 75 -0.86 3.46 -19.37
CA VAL A 75 -1.80 4.59 -19.35
C VAL A 75 -3.22 4.09 -19.17
N GLN A 76 -3.61 3.02 -19.86
CA GLN A 76 -4.95 2.43 -19.72
C GLN A 76 -5.18 1.90 -18.31
N ILE A 77 -4.19 1.20 -17.72
CA ILE A 77 -4.27 0.70 -16.36
C ILE A 77 -4.37 1.85 -15.35
N ALA A 78 -3.57 2.92 -15.56
CA ALA A 78 -3.65 4.10 -14.72
C ALA A 78 -5.03 4.77 -14.79
N ILE A 79 -5.62 4.86 -15.98
CA ILE A 79 -6.99 5.35 -16.19
C ILE A 79 -8.01 4.46 -15.47
N ASP A 80 -7.87 3.15 -15.56
CA ASP A 80 -8.82 2.21 -14.98
C ASP A 80 -8.75 2.21 -13.44
N GLU A 81 -7.56 2.30 -12.88
CA GLU A 81 -7.32 2.10 -11.45
C GLU A 81 -7.11 3.39 -10.64
N ALA A 82 -6.67 4.51 -11.22
CA ALA A 82 -6.47 5.77 -10.51
C ALA A 82 -7.76 6.60 -10.40
N ASP A 83 -7.85 7.43 -9.36
CA ASP A 83 -8.92 8.41 -9.20
C ASP A 83 -8.63 9.70 -9.97
N VAL A 84 -7.33 10.06 -10.03
CA VAL A 84 -6.81 11.21 -10.79
C VAL A 84 -5.57 10.77 -11.57
N VAL A 85 -5.47 11.21 -12.81
CA VAL A 85 -4.27 11.01 -13.64
C VAL A 85 -3.46 12.30 -13.70
N LEU A 86 -2.22 12.24 -13.23
CA LEU A 86 -1.24 13.32 -13.39
C LEU A 86 -0.43 13.05 -14.66
N PHE A 87 -0.79 13.73 -15.75
CA PHE A 87 -0.12 13.57 -17.03
C PHE A 87 1.08 14.50 -17.13
N MET A 88 2.28 13.93 -17.23
CA MET A 88 3.54 14.66 -17.21
C MET A 88 4.20 14.70 -18.57
N VAL A 89 4.49 15.91 -19.04
CA VAL A 89 5.20 16.21 -20.27
C VAL A 89 6.42 17.12 -19.99
N GLU A 90 7.25 17.39 -20.97
CA GLU A 90 8.49 18.15 -20.83
C GLU A 90 8.50 19.39 -21.72
N ALA A 91 8.72 20.58 -21.13
CA ALA A 91 8.73 21.86 -21.85
C ALA A 91 9.75 21.92 -22.98
N ALA A 92 11.00 21.47 -22.70
CA ALA A 92 12.12 21.63 -23.63
C ALA A 92 11.99 20.79 -24.93
N THR A 93 11.32 19.63 -24.86
CA THR A 93 11.15 18.76 -26.02
C THR A 93 9.94 19.16 -26.87
N GLY A 94 9.00 19.90 -26.29
CA GLY A 94 7.71 20.17 -26.92
C GLY A 94 6.79 18.96 -26.98
N ILE A 95 5.70 19.06 -27.71
CA ILE A 95 4.72 17.98 -27.87
C ILE A 95 5.27 16.96 -28.85
N THR A 96 5.30 15.72 -28.41
CA THR A 96 5.67 14.55 -29.23
C THR A 96 4.41 13.80 -29.67
N ASP A 97 4.56 12.88 -30.67
CA ASP A 97 3.47 12.02 -31.12
C ASP A 97 2.93 11.17 -29.94
N TYR A 98 3.82 10.69 -29.07
CA TYR A 98 3.44 9.96 -27.84
C TYR A 98 2.60 10.81 -26.88
N ASP A 99 2.97 12.05 -26.67
CA ASP A 99 2.21 12.95 -25.79
C ASP A 99 0.80 13.17 -26.37
N SER A 100 0.70 13.30 -27.71
CA SER A 100 -0.56 13.45 -28.43
C SER A 100 -1.46 12.21 -28.32
N GLU A 101 -0.90 11.01 -28.45
CA GLU A 101 -1.60 9.74 -28.32
C GLU A 101 -2.12 9.52 -26.87
N ILE A 102 -1.27 9.76 -25.87
CA ILE A 102 -1.66 9.68 -24.47
C ILE A 102 -2.78 10.69 -24.17
N ALA A 103 -2.65 11.92 -24.66
CA ALA A 103 -3.67 12.95 -24.48
C ALA A 103 -5.01 12.55 -25.11
N GLU A 104 -5.02 11.89 -26.27
CA GLU A 104 -6.23 11.40 -26.90
C GLU A 104 -6.93 10.32 -26.04
N VAL A 105 -6.17 9.36 -25.51
CA VAL A 105 -6.70 8.33 -24.60
C VAL A 105 -7.25 8.97 -23.33
N LEU A 106 -6.53 9.92 -22.74
CA LEU A 106 -6.95 10.63 -21.53
C LEU A 106 -8.24 11.43 -21.73
N ARG A 107 -8.38 12.14 -22.85
CA ARG A 107 -9.63 12.88 -23.19
C ARG A 107 -10.85 11.96 -23.30
N ARG A 108 -10.66 10.74 -23.83
CA ARG A 108 -11.74 9.74 -23.96
C ARG A 108 -12.13 9.11 -22.66
N SER A 109 -11.23 9.07 -21.68
CA SER A 109 -11.41 8.34 -20.41
C SER A 109 -12.43 8.96 -19.47
N ARG A 110 -12.72 10.26 -19.57
CA ARG A 110 -13.51 11.05 -18.62
C ARG A 110 -12.96 11.08 -17.18
N LYS A 111 -11.75 10.58 -16.95
CA LYS A 111 -11.08 10.69 -15.64
C LYS A 111 -10.58 12.13 -15.43
N PRO A 112 -10.55 12.63 -14.20
CA PRO A 112 -9.86 13.87 -13.90
C PRO A 112 -8.39 13.76 -14.28
N VAL A 113 -7.92 14.70 -15.09
CA VAL A 113 -6.53 14.79 -15.55
C VAL A 113 -5.96 16.12 -15.13
N VAL A 114 -4.77 16.11 -14.56
CA VAL A 114 -3.98 17.31 -14.27
C VAL A 114 -2.75 17.28 -15.17
N LEU A 115 -2.60 18.29 -16.06
CA LEU A 115 -1.50 18.37 -17.00
C LEU A 115 -0.30 19.09 -16.39
N CYS A 116 0.78 18.34 -16.18
CA CYS A 116 2.03 18.82 -15.58
C CYS A 116 3.12 18.96 -16.64
N VAL A 117 3.60 20.18 -16.87
CA VAL A 117 4.72 20.46 -17.76
C VAL A 117 5.98 20.61 -16.93
N ASN A 118 6.89 19.64 -17.03
CA ASN A 118 8.12 19.60 -16.23
C ASN A 118 9.31 20.28 -16.91
N LYS A 119 10.35 20.51 -16.13
CA LYS A 119 11.61 21.19 -16.49
C LYS A 119 11.41 22.67 -16.80
N VAL A 120 10.40 23.28 -16.21
CA VAL A 120 10.15 24.73 -16.21
C VAL A 120 10.95 25.35 -15.05
N ASP A 121 12.26 25.53 -15.27
CA ASP A 121 13.17 26.02 -14.21
C ASP A 121 13.23 27.56 -14.14
N THR A 122 12.80 28.24 -15.19
CA THR A 122 12.80 29.70 -15.31
C THR A 122 11.46 30.21 -15.86
N GLY A 123 11.14 31.48 -15.61
CA GLY A 123 9.92 32.10 -16.14
C GLY A 123 9.86 32.10 -17.67
N GLU A 124 10.99 32.15 -18.37
CA GLU A 124 11.05 32.08 -19.82
C GLU A 124 10.55 30.73 -20.36
N LYS A 125 10.90 29.63 -19.70
CA LYS A 125 10.43 28.29 -20.07
C LYS A 125 8.94 28.07 -19.85
N MET A 126 8.28 28.94 -19.11
CA MET A 126 6.82 28.89 -18.98
C MET A 126 6.15 29.26 -20.32
N PHE A 127 6.78 30.08 -21.18
CA PHE A 127 6.25 30.35 -22.52
C PHE A 127 6.27 29.08 -23.39
N ASP A 128 7.29 28.23 -23.25
CA ASP A 128 7.37 26.94 -23.95
C ASP A 128 6.28 25.98 -23.46
N ALA A 129 5.85 26.10 -22.21
CA ALA A 129 4.79 25.29 -21.67
C ALA A 129 3.42 25.56 -22.26
N TYR A 130 3.14 26.78 -22.74
CA TYR A 130 1.82 27.15 -23.29
C TYR A 130 1.42 26.37 -24.54
N GLN A 131 2.37 25.83 -25.32
CA GLN A 131 2.06 24.96 -26.45
C GLN A 131 1.21 23.74 -26.05
N PHE A 132 1.34 23.26 -24.82
CA PHE A 132 0.63 22.07 -24.32
C PHE A 132 -0.87 22.29 -24.10
N TYR A 133 -1.38 23.53 -24.14
CA TYR A 133 -2.82 23.79 -24.21
C TYR A 133 -3.47 23.14 -25.43
N SER A 134 -2.72 22.93 -26.51
CA SER A 134 -3.21 22.25 -27.71
C SER A 134 -3.56 20.80 -27.52
N LEU A 135 -3.09 20.16 -26.42
CA LEU A 135 -3.48 18.80 -26.02
C LEU A 135 -4.94 18.73 -25.55
N GLY A 136 -5.58 19.87 -25.23
CA GLY A 136 -7.00 19.91 -24.84
C GLY A 136 -7.35 19.19 -23.56
N LEU A 137 -6.44 19.21 -22.56
CA LEU A 137 -6.59 18.58 -21.26
C LEU A 137 -6.86 19.58 -20.11
N GLY A 138 -7.19 20.83 -20.44
CA GLY A 138 -7.46 21.89 -19.46
C GLY A 138 -6.22 22.71 -19.12
N GLU A 139 -6.16 23.18 -17.86
CA GLU A 139 -5.06 24.03 -17.38
C GLU A 139 -3.73 23.28 -17.33
N ILE A 140 -2.64 24.01 -17.58
CA ILE A 140 -1.28 23.49 -17.51
C ILE A 140 -0.59 23.97 -16.22
N TYR A 141 0.17 23.09 -15.59
CA TYR A 141 0.96 23.43 -14.41
C TYR A 141 2.44 23.25 -14.72
N GLY A 142 3.15 24.39 -14.87
CA GLY A 142 4.59 24.38 -15.10
C GLY A 142 5.35 24.11 -13.81
N VAL A 143 6.15 23.06 -13.80
CA VAL A 143 6.91 22.65 -12.61
C VAL A 143 8.38 22.40 -12.91
N SER A 144 9.20 22.49 -11.90
CA SER A 144 10.53 21.90 -11.90
C SER A 144 10.60 20.81 -10.82
N ALA A 145 10.46 19.56 -11.23
CA ALA A 145 10.54 18.43 -10.30
C ALA A 145 11.90 18.37 -9.57
N ALA A 146 12.96 18.90 -10.19
CA ALA A 146 14.30 18.91 -9.62
C ALA A 146 14.44 19.92 -8.47
N ASN A 147 13.98 21.16 -8.62
CA ASN A 147 14.11 22.21 -7.60
C ASN A 147 12.84 22.45 -6.77
N GLY A 148 11.67 22.00 -7.23
CA GLY A 148 10.39 22.11 -6.52
C GLY A 148 9.53 23.31 -6.91
N SER A 149 9.99 24.14 -7.84
CA SER A 149 9.18 25.27 -8.34
C SER A 149 7.88 24.80 -8.95
N GLY A 150 6.76 25.49 -8.69
CA GLY A 150 5.44 25.19 -9.24
C GLY A 150 4.74 23.95 -8.65
N THR A 151 5.38 23.21 -7.74
CA THR A 151 4.77 21.98 -7.17
C THR A 151 3.62 22.28 -6.22
N GLY A 152 3.54 23.46 -5.61
CA GLY A 152 2.42 23.90 -4.78
C GLY A 152 1.14 24.03 -5.59
N ASP A 153 1.18 24.80 -6.68
CA ASP A 153 0.02 25.02 -7.56
C ASP A 153 -0.45 23.70 -8.20
N LEU A 154 0.52 22.83 -8.56
CA LEU A 154 0.21 21.48 -9.05
C LEU A 154 -0.55 20.64 -8.00
N LEU A 155 -0.10 20.68 -6.75
CA LEU A 155 -0.75 19.94 -5.66
C LEU A 155 -2.12 20.50 -5.31
N ASP A 156 -2.30 21.83 -5.36
CA ASP A 156 -3.60 22.46 -5.20
C ASP A 156 -4.58 21.97 -6.28
N ALA A 157 -4.13 21.92 -7.53
CA ALA A 157 -4.93 21.40 -8.64
C ALA A 157 -5.28 19.91 -8.48
N VAL A 158 -4.32 19.10 -8.04
CA VAL A 158 -4.59 17.67 -7.74
C VAL A 158 -5.65 17.54 -6.67
N VAL A 159 -5.50 18.25 -5.54
CA VAL A 159 -6.45 18.19 -4.43
C VAL A 159 -7.84 18.67 -4.82
N ALA A 160 -7.92 19.70 -5.68
CA ALA A 160 -9.21 20.24 -6.15
C ALA A 160 -10.03 19.22 -6.99
N VAL A 161 -9.36 18.28 -7.66
CA VAL A 161 -10.04 17.27 -8.49
C VAL A 161 -10.14 15.90 -7.83
N LEU A 162 -9.56 15.72 -6.63
CA LEU A 162 -9.74 14.49 -5.85
C LEU A 162 -11.22 14.31 -5.48
N PRO A 163 -11.75 13.08 -5.55
CA PRO A 163 -13.09 12.78 -5.10
C PRO A 163 -13.32 13.25 -3.67
N GLU A 164 -14.46 13.86 -3.40
CA GLU A 164 -14.87 14.14 -2.03
C GLU A 164 -15.03 12.82 -1.25
N GLU A 165 -14.55 12.78 -0.02
CA GLU A 165 -14.84 11.68 0.89
C GLU A 165 -16.30 11.81 1.36
N THR A 166 -17.24 11.34 0.54
CA THR A 166 -18.64 11.23 0.96
C THR A 166 -18.74 10.11 1.99
N GLU A 167 -19.09 10.45 3.22
CA GLU A 167 -19.57 9.51 4.23
C GLU A 167 -20.95 8.98 3.78
N THR A 168 -20.98 8.11 2.77
CA THR A 168 -22.17 7.30 2.53
C THR A 168 -22.28 6.32 3.70
N ALA A 169 -23.43 6.29 4.35
CA ALA A 169 -23.69 5.34 5.42
C ALA A 169 -23.43 3.92 4.90
N ASP A 170 -22.30 3.36 5.29
CA ASP A 170 -21.91 1.99 4.92
C ASP A 170 -22.72 1.02 5.81
N PRO A 171 -23.64 0.22 5.23
CA PRO A 171 -24.45 -0.72 6.00
C PRO A 171 -23.62 -1.80 6.69
N TYR A 172 -22.36 -1.97 6.29
CA TYR A 172 -21.40 -2.91 6.85
C TYR A 172 -20.27 -2.21 7.62
N ALA A 173 -20.49 -0.95 8.04
CA ALA A 173 -19.55 -0.24 8.89
C ALA A 173 -19.29 -1.04 10.17
N GLY A 174 -18.02 -1.33 10.44
CA GLY A 174 -17.61 -2.13 11.60
C GLY A 174 -17.29 -3.60 11.31
N LEU A 175 -17.67 -4.15 10.14
CA LEU A 175 -17.19 -5.46 9.74
C LEU A 175 -15.72 -5.39 9.28
N PRO A 176 -14.92 -6.46 9.56
CA PRO A 176 -13.57 -6.55 9.04
C PRO A 176 -13.54 -6.47 7.51
N ARG A 177 -12.63 -5.69 6.95
CA ARG A 177 -12.35 -5.71 5.51
C ARG A 177 -11.11 -6.54 5.25
N ILE A 178 -11.29 -7.65 4.53
CA ILE A 178 -10.23 -8.60 4.23
C ILE A 178 -9.99 -8.62 2.72
N THR A 179 -8.73 -8.61 2.30
CA THR A 179 -8.35 -8.79 0.90
C THR A 179 -7.39 -9.95 0.71
N ILE A 180 -7.42 -10.55 -0.49
CA ILE A 180 -6.49 -11.62 -0.90
C ILE A 180 -5.54 -11.06 -1.94
N VAL A 181 -4.26 -10.98 -1.60
CA VAL A 181 -3.20 -10.43 -2.46
C VAL A 181 -2.09 -11.43 -2.71
N GLY A 182 -1.25 -11.18 -3.70
CA GLY A 182 -0.12 -12.03 -4.09
C GLY A 182 0.11 -11.95 -5.59
N LYS A 183 1.22 -12.48 -6.07
CA LYS A 183 1.58 -12.50 -7.50
C LYS A 183 0.56 -13.28 -8.35
N PRO A 184 0.58 -13.15 -9.69
CA PRO A 184 -0.26 -13.96 -10.57
C PRO A 184 -0.08 -15.46 -10.34
N ASN A 185 -1.14 -16.25 -10.54
CA ASN A 185 -1.13 -17.73 -10.50
C ASN A 185 -0.80 -18.40 -9.15
N VAL A 186 -0.69 -17.67 -8.03
CA VAL A 186 -0.51 -18.27 -6.69
C VAL A 186 -1.78 -18.93 -6.14
N GLY A 187 -2.96 -18.71 -6.79
CA GLY A 187 -4.21 -19.35 -6.39
C GLY A 187 -5.23 -18.41 -5.73
N LYS A 188 -5.08 -17.08 -5.84
CA LYS A 188 -6.02 -16.09 -5.28
C LYS A 188 -7.48 -16.34 -5.70
N SER A 189 -7.71 -16.48 -7.01
CA SER A 189 -9.05 -16.75 -7.54
C SER A 189 -9.62 -18.08 -7.04
N SER A 190 -8.75 -19.10 -6.89
CA SER A 190 -9.16 -20.40 -6.38
C SER A 190 -9.57 -20.30 -4.90
N LEU A 191 -8.79 -19.56 -4.08
CA LEU A 191 -9.16 -19.34 -2.69
C LEU A 191 -10.46 -18.54 -2.56
N THR A 192 -10.61 -17.47 -3.31
CA THR A 192 -11.86 -16.69 -3.32
C THR A 192 -13.06 -17.53 -3.73
N ASN A 193 -12.93 -18.37 -4.77
CA ASN A 193 -13.99 -19.25 -5.20
C ASN A 193 -14.31 -20.33 -4.15
N ALA A 194 -13.28 -20.86 -3.47
CA ALA A 194 -13.45 -21.81 -2.38
C ALA A 194 -14.19 -21.19 -1.19
N LEU A 195 -13.94 -19.93 -0.88
CA LEU A 195 -14.62 -19.19 0.19
C LEU A 195 -16.06 -18.85 -0.18
N LEU A 196 -16.28 -18.27 -1.37
CA LEU A 196 -17.61 -17.82 -1.79
C LEU A 196 -18.55 -18.99 -2.19
N GLY A 197 -17.99 -20.16 -2.53
CA GLY A 197 -18.72 -21.35 -2.98
C GLY A 197 -19.16 -21.24 -4.44
N THR A 198 -19.58 -22.40 -5.01
CA THR A 198 -20.14 -22.48 -6.36
C THR A 198 -21.62 -22.09 -6.43
N GLU A 199 -22.30 -21.97 -5.32
CA GLU A 199 -23.70 -21.54 -5.25
C GLU A 199 -23.78 -20.02 -5.15
N ARG A 200 -24.45 -19.43 -6.12
CA ARG A 200 -24.69 -18.00 -6.36
C ARG A 200 -25.56 -17.30 -5.30
N ASN A 201 -25.58 -17.73 -4.06
CA ASN A 201 -26.43 -17.16 -3.03
C ASN A 201 -25.63 -16.20 -2.14
N ILE A 202 -26.04 -14.94 -2.24
CA ILE A 202 -25.67 -13.81 -1.38
C ILE A 202 -24.27 -13.24 -1.66
N VAL A 203 -24.03 -12.82 -2.88
CA VAL A 203 -23.14 -11.72 -3.19
C VAL A 203 -24.03 -10.58 -3.68
N THR A 204 -24.50 -9.77 -2.79
CA THR A 204 -25.11 -8.50 -3.16
C THR A 204 -23.95 -7.57 -3.49
N PRO A 205 -23.75 -7.17 -4.76
CA PRO A 205 -22.87 -6.05 -5.04
C PRO A 205 -23.49 -4.86 -4.32
N VAL A 206 -22.81 -4.33 -3.32
CA VAL A 206 -23.27 -3.10 -2.65
C VAL A 206 -23.05 -1.97 -3.65
N ALA A 207 -24.11 -1.62 -4.36
CA ALA A 207 -24.13 -0.45 -5.22
C ALA A 207 -24.08 0.78 -4.33
N GLY A 208 -22.98 1.52 -4.39
CA GLY A 208 -22.86 2.80 -3.66
C GLY A 208 -21.50 3.08 -3.00
N THR A 209 -20.65 2.06 -2.84
CA THR A 209 -19.27 2.28 -2.40
C THR A 209 -18.39 2.56 -3.60
N THR A 210 -17.74 3.71 -3.62
CA THR A 210 -16.79 4.24 -4.62
C THR A 210 -16.60 3.38 -5.87
N ARG A 211 -16.87 3.93 -7.01
CA ARG A 211 -17.14 3.45 -8.38
C ARG A 211 -16.47 2.15 -8.89
N ASP A 212 -15.50 1.51 -8.21
CA ASP A 212 -14.69 0.44 -8.82
C ASP A 212 -14.32 -0.76 -7.92
N SER A 213 -14.55 -0.76 -6.61
CA SER A 213 -14.27 -1.94 -5.77
C SER A 213 -15.53 -2.75 -5.50
N ILE A 214 -15.63 -3.96 -6.07
CA ILE A 214 -16.71 -4.88 -5.73
C ILE A 214 -16.32 -5.56 -4.41
N GLU A 215 -16.95 -5.09 -3.33
CA GLU A 215 -16.90 -5.76 -2.04
C GLU A 215 -17.96 -6.87 -1.99
N SER A 216 -17.63 -7.99 -1.37
CA SER A 216 -18.53 -9.11 -1.20
C SER A 216 -18.69 -9.42 0.28
N HIS A 217 -19.92 -9.41 0.77
CA HIS A 217 -20.21 -9.81 2.14
C HIS A 217 -20.06 -11.32 2.30
N TYR A 218 -19.24 -11.74 3.25
CA TYR A 218 -19.02 -13.13 3.63
C TYR A 218 -19.62 -13.37 5.01
N ASN A 219 -20.50 -14.37 5.12
CA ASN A 219 -21.06 -14.79 6.41
C ASN A 219 -21.27 -16.31 6.39
N LYS A 220 -20.19 -17.06 6.71
CA LYS A 220 -20.21 -18.53 6.78
C LYS A 220 -19.22 -19.03 7.84
N PHE A 221 -19.49 -20.22 8.34
CA PHE A 221 -18.61 -20.93 9.30
C PHE A 221 -18.24 -20.11 10.55
N GLY A 222 -19.14 -19.23 11.00
CA GLY A 222 -18.93 -18.39 12.17
C GLY A 222 -18.05 -17.16 11.92
N HIS A 223 -17.71 -16.86 10.68
CA HIS A 223 -16.97 -15.67 10.28
C HIS A 223 -17.86 -14.73 9.47
N GLU A 224 -17.79 -13.44 9.81
CA GLU A 224 -18.48 -12.37 9.09
C GLU A 224 -17.51 -11.24 8.77
N PHE A 225 -17.36 -10.91 7.47
CA PHE A 225 -16.44 -9.88 7.00
C PHE A 225 -16.78 -9.44 5.57
N MET A 226 -16.22 -8.31 5.15
CA MET A 226 -16.25 -7.84 3.77
C MET A 226 -14.99 -8.30 3.03
N LEU A 227 -15.16 -9.02 1.93
CA LEU A 227 -14.06 -9.40 1.05
C LEU A 227 -13.89 -8.33 -0.03
N VAL A 228 -12.74 -7.63 -0.01
CA VAL A 228 -12.41 -6.52 -0.91
C VAL A 228 -11.80 -7.04 -2.21
N ASP A 229 -12.12 -6.38 -3.33
CA ASP A 229 -11.62 -6.65 -4.70
C ASP A 229 -11.93 -8.04 -5.27
N THR A 230 -13.18 -8.46 -5.14
CA THR A 230 -13.64 -9.71 -5.79
C THR A 230 -13.78 -9.59 -7.31
N ALA A 231 -13.88 -8.37 -7.86
CA ALA A 231 -14.01 -8.13 -9.32
C ALA A 231 -12.72 -8.43 -10.08
N GLY A 232 -11.56 -8.13 -9.51
CA GLY A 232 -10.27 -8.44 -10.08
C GLY A 232 -10.05 -9.92 -10.33
N ILE A 233 -10.67 -10.73 -9.51
CA ILE A 233 -10.61 -12.18 -9.59
C ILE A 233 -11.50 -12.73 -10.71
N ARG A 234 -12.61 -12.02 -11.07
CA ARG A 234 -13.59 -12.46 -12.07
C ARG A 234 -13.27 -12.05 -13.51
N ARG A 235 -12.53 -10.95 -13.75
CA ARG A 235 -12.24 -10.42 -15.10
C ARG A 235 -11.04 -11.08 -15.82
N LYS A 236 -10.53 -12.20 -15.37
CA LYS A 236 -9.32 -12.91 -15.84
C LYS A 236 -9.29 -13.35 -17.31
N ALA A 237 -10.26 -13.01 -18.15
CA ALA A 237 -10.39 -13.68 -19.45
C ALA A 237 -9.70 -12.98 -20.64
N LYS A 238 -9.09 -11.79 -20.51
CA LYS A 238 -8.68 -11.05 -21.73
C LYS A 238 -7.39 -10.21 -21.73
N VAL A 239 -6.51 -10.25 -20.71
CA VAL A 239 -5.30 -9.42 -20.72
C VAL A 239 -4.06 -10.30 -20.57
N SER A 240 -3.37 -10.56 -21.67
CA SER A 240 -2.02 -11.11 -21.73
C SER A 240 -1.04 -9.95 -21.89
N GLU A 241 0.12 -10.03 -21.23
CA GLU A 241 1.38 -9.30 -21.38
C GLU A 241 1.73 -8.13 -20.44
N ASP A 242 0.80 -7.33 -19.90
CA ASP A 242 1.14 -6.34 -18.88
C ASP A 242 0.64 -6.71 -17.47
N LEU A 243 0.67 -7.99 -17.16
CA LEU A 243 0.11 -8.60 -15.94
C LEU A 243 0.75 -8.08 -14.65
N GLU A 244 1.99 -7.61 -14.70
CA GLU A 244 2.73 -7.26 -13.48
C GLU A 244 2.28 -5.92 -12.91
N PHE A 245 2.28 -4.87 -13.72
CA PHE A 245 1.85 -3.52 -13.28
C PHE A 245 0.38 -3.48 -12.87
N TYR A 246 -0.50 -4.10 -13.66
CA TYR A 246 -1.91 -4.23 -13.34
C TYR A 246 -2.17 -4.93 -12.01
N SER A 247 -1.43 -6.01 -11.76
CA SER A 247 -1.51 -6.75 -10.50
C SER A 247 -1.07 -5.91 -9.31
N VAL A 248 -0.02 -5.08 -9.47
CA VAL A 248 0.49 -4.20 -8.41
C VAL A 248 -0.50 -3.08 -8.11
N MET A 249 -1.02 -2.37 -9.11
CA MET A 249 -1.99 -1.27 -8.92
C MET A 249 -3.25 -1.74 -8.19
N ARG A 250 -3.78 -2.89 -8.59
CA ARG A 250 -4.92 -3.51 -7.89
C ARG A 250 -4.59 -3.94 -6.48
N SER A 251 -3.43 -4.53 -6.28
CA SER A 251 -2.99 -4.92 -4.94
C SER A 251 -2.88 -3.70 -4.03
N ILE A 252 -2.40 -2.56 -4.53
CA ILE A 252 -2.35 -1.31 -3.79
C ILE A 252 -3.76 -0.89 -3.34
N ARG A 253 -4.72 -0.79 -4.27
CA ARG A 253 -6.10 -0.41 -3.94
C ARG A 253 -6.75 -1.38 -2.95
N ALA A 254 -6.62 -2.67 -3.19
CA ALA A 254 -7.18 -3.70 -2.32
C ALA A 254 -6.58 -3.62 -0.91
N ILE A 255 -5.26 -3.44 -0.79
CA ILE A 255 -4.56 -3.26 0.48
C ILE A 255 -5.04 -1.99 1.18
N GLU A 256 -5.14 -0.85 0.49
CA GLU A 256 -5.58 0.41 1.10
C GLU A 256 -6.99 0.33 1.70
N HIS A 257 -7.91 -0.36 1.05
CA HIS A 257 -9.31 -0.48 1.48
C HIS A 257 -9.57 -1.66 2.44
N SER A 258 -8.55 -2.44 2.80
CA SER A 258 -8.67 -3.56 3.74
C SER A 258 -8.14 -3.21 5.12
N ASP A 259 -8.49 -4.03 6.11
CA ASP A 259 -7.91 -4.03 7.45
C ASP A 259 -6.86 -5.14 7.57
N VAL A 260 -7.15 -6.31 6.98
CA VAL A 260 -6.29 -7.48 6.98
C VAL A 260 -6.06 -7.99 5.56
N CYS A 261 -4.82 -8.30 5.23
CA CYS A 261 -4.40 -8.87 3.96
C CYS A 261 -4.04 -10.35 4.13
N ILE A 262 -4.72 -11.21 3.38
CA ILE A 262 -4.30 -12.60 3.19
C ILE A 262 -3.33 -12.60 2.01
N MET A 263 -2.03 -12.66 2.31
CA MET A 263 -0.99 -12.68 1.29
C MET A 263 -0.67 -14.11 0.89
N MET A 264 -0.92 -14.45 -0.37
CA MET A 264 -0.68 -15.77 -0.93
C MET A 264 0.65 -15.85 -1.66
N ILE A 265 1.42 -16.89 -1.37
CA ILE A 265 2.64 -17.27 -2.11
C ILE A 265 2.54 -18.71 -2.61
N ASP A 266 3.31 -19.03 -3.64
CA ASP A 266 3.40 -20.38 -4.20
C ASP A 266 4.53 -21.16 -3.48
N ALA A 267 4.20 -22.29 -2.89
CA ALA A 267 5.17 -23.14 -2.19
C ALA A 267 6.32 -23.59 -3.08
N THR A 268 6.06 -23.81 -4.38
CA THR A 268 7.04 -24.36 -5.33
C THR A 268 8.10 -23.34 -5.77
N SER A 269 7.75 -22.05 -5.80
CA SER A 269 8.68 -20.97 -6.15
C SER A 269 9.24 -20.24 -4.93
N GLY A 270 8.62 -20.42 -3.77
CA GLY A 270 8.95 -19.68 -2.57
C GLY A 270 8.57 -18.20 -2.64
N MET A 271 9.16 -17.41 -1.78
CA MET A 271 8.93 -15.96 -1.73
C MET A 271 9.92 -15.23 -2.63
N GLU A 272 9.43 -14.63 -3.72
CA GLU A 272 10.23 -13.92 -4.72
C GLU A 272 10.25 -12.40 -4.48
N ALA A 273 10.97 -11.65 -5.32
CA ALA A 273 11.07 -10.20 -5.21
C ALA A 273 9.71 -9.48 -5.31
N GLN A 274 8.83 -9.96 -6.21
CA GLN A 274 7.48 -9.42 -6.37
C GLN A 274 6.62 -9.66 -5.12
N ASP A 275 6.75 -10.82 -4.48
CA ASP A 275 6.07 -11.11 -3.21
C ASP A 275 6.56 -10.18 -2.10
N MET A 276 7.88 -9.91 -2.04
CA MET A 276 8.45 -8.95 -1.10
C MET A 276 7.94 -7.53 -1.31
N ASN A 277 7.73 -7.10 -2.56
CA ASN A 277 7.13 -5.81 -2.86
C ASN A 277 5.70 -5.72 -2.31
N ILE A 278 4.87 -6.75 -2.52
CA ILE A 278 3.50 -6.81 -1.99
C ILE A 278 3.53 -6.80 -0.45
N PHE A 279 4.42 -7.58 0.17
CA PHE A 279 4.56 -7.60 1.63
C PHE A 279 4.95 -6.21 2.18
N SER A 280 5.88 -5.54 1.52
CA SER A 280 6.28 -4.17 1.87
C SER A 280 5.12 -3.18 1.75
N LEU A 281 4.26 -3.33 0.72
CA LEU A 281 3.05 -2.51 0.58
C LEU A 281 2.06 -2.73 1.73
N ILE A 282 1.85 -3.97 2.17
CA ILE A 282 1.00 -4.30 3.33
C ILE A 282 1.55 -3.61 4.58
N GLN A 283 2.85 -3.75 4.83
CA GLN A 283 3.51 -3.15 5.99
C GLN A 283 3.44 -1.62 5.99
N ARG A 284 3.72 -0.96 4.86
CA ARG A 284 3.64 0.50 4.69
C ARG A 284 2.22 1.02 4.89
N ASN A 285 1.23 0.29 4.40
CA ASN A 285 -0.17 0.60 4.61
C ASN A 285 -0.66 0.23 6.01
N ARG A 286 0.23 -0.32 6.86
CA ARG A 286 -0.06 -0.66 8.26
C ARG A 286 -1.24 -1.60 8.42
N LYS A 287 -1.37 -2.55 7.49
CA LYS A 287 -2.46 -3.53 7.47
C LYS A 287 -2.06 -4.81 8.18
N GLY A 288 -3.04 -5.48 8.82
CA GLY A 288 -2.83 -6.84 9.32
C GLY A 288 -2.44 -7.78 8.19
N CYS A 289 -1.63 -8.80 8.48
CA CYS A 289 -1.13 -9.74 7.49
C CYS A 289 -1.23 -11.18 7.97
N VAL A 290 -1.75 -12.04 7.09
CA VAL A 290 -1.65 -13.51 7.20
C VAL A 290 -0.92 -14.00 5.95
N LEU A 291 0.16 -14.75 6.11
CA LEU A 291 0.91 -15.34 5.00
C LEU A 291 0.41 -16.75 4.70
N VAL A 292 -0.05 -16.97 3.49
CA VAL A 292 -0.60 -18.26 3.04
C VAL A 292 0.31 -18.87 2.00
N VAL A 293 0.92 -20.00 2.34
CA VAL A 293 1.77 -20.80 1.46
C VAL A 293 0.87 -21.82 0.76
N ASN A 294 0.46 -21.52 -0.47
CA ASN A 294 -0.44 -22.37 -1.26
C ASN A 294 0.32 -23.35 -2.15
N LYS A 295 -0.39 -24.32 -2.70
CA LYS A 295 0.14 -25.44 -3.49
C LYS A 295 1.10 -26.33 -2.68
N TRP A 296 0.90 -26.39 -1.37
CA TRP A 296 1.70 -27.19 -0.45
C TRP A 296 1.63 -28.69 -0.75
N ASP A 297 0.62 -29.14 -1.47
CA ASP A 297 0.46 -30.51 -1.96
C ASP A 297 1.45 -30.89 -3.08
N LEU A 298 1.98 -29.92 -3.81
CA LEU A 298 2.97 -30.10 -4.87
C LEU A 298 4.41 -30.06 -4.37
N PHE A 299 4.62 -29.60 -3.12
CA PHE A 299 5.95 -29.49 -2.54
C PHE A 299 6.44 -30.84 -2.00
N ILE A 300 7.69 -31.21 -2.30
CA ILE A 300 8.31 -32.44 -1.76
C ILE A 300 8.62 -32.22 -0.29
N LYS A 301 8.19 -33.13 0.57
CA LYS A 301 8.23 -32.98 2.03
C LYS A 301 9.05 -34.07 2.68
N ASP A 302 9.84 -33.67 3.67
CA ASP A 302 10.43 -34.53 4.69
C ASP A 302 9.97 -34.07 6.10
N SER A 303 10.52 -34.70 7.14
CA SER A 303 10.11 -34.42 8.54
C SER A 303 10.40 -32.98 9.01
N ASN A 304 11.37 -32.29 8.41
CA ASN A 304 11.83 -30.97 8.81
C ASN A 304 11.38 -29.85 7.87
N THR A 305 10.89 -30.18 6.67
CA THR A 305 10.55 -29.25 5.60
C THR A 305 9.69 -28.09 6.07
N LEU A 306 8.65 -28.35 6.88
CA LEU A 306 7.75 -27.31 7.35
C LEU A 306 8.45 -26.28 8.25
N LYS A 307 9.34 -26.75 9.13
CA LYS A 307 10.10 -25.89 10.05
C LYS A 307 11.12 -25.05 9.28
N GLU A 308 11.90 -25.66 8.42
CA GLU A 308 12.92 -24.99 7.61
C GLU A 308 12.30 -23.94 6.68
N TYR A 309 11.20 -24.29 6.04
CA TYR A 309 10.48 -23.36 5.16
C TYR A 309 9.92 -22.16 5.97
N THR A 310 9.36 -22.41 7.15
CA THR A 310 8.87 -21.35 8.05
C THR A 310 9.99 -20.43 8.50
N GLU A 311 11.14 -20.96 8.91
CA GLU A 311 12.31 -20.20 9.34
C GLU A 311 12.87 -19.35 8.20
N ALA A 312 12.96 -19.91 6.99
CA ALA A 312 13.39 -19.20 5.79
C ALA A 312 12.46 -18.02 5.45
N LEU A 313 11.14 -18.23 5.55
CA LEU A 313 10.16 -17.16 5.33
C LEU A 313 10.29 -16.06 6.39
N ARG A 314 10.36 -16.41 7.68
CA ARG A 314 10.50 -15.44 8.78
C ARG A 314 11.75 -14.59 8.63
N SER A 315 12.90 -15.22 8.30
CA SER A 315 14.14 -14.50 8.03
C SER A 315 13.99 -13.49 6.89
N ARG A 316 13.19 -13.80 5.87
CA ARG A 316 13.01 -12.97 4.69
C ARG A 316 12.08 -11.78 4.91
N ILE A 317 11.04 -11.95 5.75
CA ILE A 317 10.08 -10.89 6.07
C ILE A 317 10.50 -10.03 7.27
N ALA A 318 11.59 -10.35 7.93
CA ALA A 318 12.12 -9.55 9.04
C ALA A 318 12.30 -8.06 8.65
N PRO A 319 12.04 -7.09 9.54
CA PRO A 319 11.76 -7.25 10.98
C PRO A 319 10.29 -7.52 11.34
N PHE A 320 9.35 -7.54 10.39
CA PHE A 320 7.95 -7.88 10.64
C PHE A 320 7.73 -9.38 10.39
N ASP A 321 8.32 -10.23 11.23
CA ASP A 321 8.30 -11.69 11.14
C ASP A 321 7.26 -12.37 12.03
N ASP A 322 6.62 -11.60 12.94
CA ASP A 322 5.51 -12.07 13.77
C ASP A 322 4.19 -12.07 12.96
N VAL A 323 4.16 -12.88 11.90
CA VAL A 323 3.01 -13.04 10.99
C VAL A 323 2.56 -14.49 11.02
N PRO A 324 1.26 -14.81 11.14
CA PRO A 324 0.76 -16.18 11.00
C PRO A 324 1.10 -16.72 9.60
N ILE A 325 1.68 -17.92 9.55
CA ILE A 325 2.04 -18.61 8.30
C ILE A 325 1.21 -19.89 8.22
N ILE A 326 0.34 -19.98 7.22
CA ILE A 326 -0.58 -21.10 7.01
C ILE A 326 -0.22 -21.82 5.70
N PHE A 327 0.06 -23.09 5.78
CA PHE A 327 0.35 -23.94 4.62
C PHE A 327 -0.94 -24.59 4.12
N THR A 328 -1.31 -24.33 2.86
CA THR A 328 -2.59 -24.75 2.28
C THR A 328 -2.43 -25.48 0.94
N SER A 329 -3.45 -26.26 0.60
CA SER A 329 -3.74 -26.64 -0.77
C SER A 329 -5.19 -26.26 -1.07
N VAL A 330 -5.37 -25.16 -1.77
CA VAL A 330 -6.72 -24.69 -2.11
C VAL A 330 -7.44 -25.68 -3.01
N VAL A 331 -6.74 -26.32 -3.93
CA VAL A 331 -7.31 -27.35 -4.84
C VAL A 331 -7.83 -28.55 -4.05
N LYS A 332 -7.14 -28.95 -2.99
CA LYS A 332 -7.55 -30.04 -2.09
C LYS A 332 -8.40 -29.58 -0.92
N MET A 333 -8.79 -28.32 -0.87
CA MET A 333 -9.59 -27.72 0.23
C MET A 333 -8.93 -27.90 1.61
N GLN A 334 -7.60 -27.99 1.68
CA GLN A 334 -6.88 -28.23 2.92
C GLN A 334 -6.57 -26.91 3.65
N ARG A 335 -6.90 -26.85 4.94
CA ARG A 335 -6.64 -25.74 5.88
C ARG A 335 -7.20 -24.40 5.47
N ILE A 336 -8.27 -24.35 4.66
CA ILE A 336 -8.94 -23.10 4.28
C ILE A 336 -9.55 -22.42 5.51
N GLN A 337 -10.12 -23.21 6.44
CA GLN A 337 -10.68 -22.68 7.67
C GLN A 337 -9.61 -22.06 8.58
N ASP A 338 -8.40 -22.63 8.63
CA ASP A 338 -7.27 -22.08 9.40
C ASP A 338 -6.88 -20.69 8.90
N VAL A 339 -6.98 -20.43 7.57
CA VAL A 339 -6.73 -19.12 6.99
C VAL A 339 -7.74 -18.09 7.50
N LEU A 340 -9.04 -18.46 7.55
CA LEU A 340 -10.08 -17.57 8.07
C LEU A 340 -9.92 -17.31 9.57
N ASN A 341 -9.62 -18.34 10.34
CA ASN A 341 -9.37 -18.23 11.78
C ASN A 341 -8.19 -17.28 12.04
N ALA A 342 -7.08 -17.46 11.31
CA ALA A 342 -5.91 -16.60 11.42
C ALA A 342 -6.22 -15.15 11.02
N ALA A 343 -7.00 -14.93 9.97
CA ALA A 343 -7.40 -13.59 9.54
C ALA A 343 -8.30 -12.90 10.59
N ALA A 344 -9.21 -13.63 11.20
CA ALA A 344 -10.07 -13.12 12.28
C ALA A 344 -9.26 -12.78 13.54
N GLU A 345 -8.29 -13.64 13.92
CA GLU A 345 -7.37 -13.37 15.03
C GLU A 345 -6.52 -12.13 14.78
N VAL A 346 -5.94 -12.01 13.58
CA VAL A 346 -5.18 -10.81 13.19
C VAL A 346 -6.05 -9.57 13.23
N TYR A 347 -7.30 -9.63 12.79
CA TYR A 347 -8.21 -8.48 12.89
C TYR A 347 -8.53 -8.13 14.34
N ALA A 348 -8.75 -9.10 15.21
CA ALA A 348 -8.94 -8.86 16.64
C ALA A 348 -7.73 -8.17 17.27
N ASN A 349 -6.50 -8.61 16.93
CA ASN A 349 -5.26 -7.99 17.35
C ASN A 349 -5.09 -6.57 16.77
N TYR A 350 -5.54 -6.36 15.53
CA TYR A 350 -5.42 -5.10 14.80
C TYR A 350 -6.37 -4.02 15.36
N SER A 351 -7.60 -4.40 15.70
CA SER A 351 -8.64 -3.48 16.15
C SER A 351 -8.70 -3.29 17.67
N GLN A 352 -7.94 -4.09 18.44
CA GLN A 352 -7.98 -4.03 19.90
C GLN A 352 -7.56 -2.67 20.45
N LYS A 353 -8.16 -2.30 21.57
CA LYS A 353 -7.78 -1.13 22.36
C LYS A 353 -7.29 -1.56 23.72
N ILE A 354 -6.00 -1.35 23.96
CA ILE A 354 -5.36 -1.70 25.24
C ILE A 354 -5.48 -0.49 26.18
N PRO A 355 -6.06 -0.68 27.39
CA PRO A 355 -6.19 0.42 28.35
C PRO A 355 -4.82 1.00 28.74
N THR A 356 -4.74 2.32 28.83
CA THR A 356 -3.49 3.04 29.20
C THR A 356 -2.93 2.56 30.56
N ALA A 357 -3.78 2.26 31.52
CA ALA A 357 -3.36 1.73 32.81
C ALA A 357 -2.60 0.41 32.65
N ARG A 358 -3.12 -0.51 31.82
CA ARG A 358 -2.48 -1.81 31.57
C ARG A 358 -1.17 -1.67 30.80
N LEU A 359 -1.10 -0.76 29.83
CA LEU A 359 0.15 -0.46 29.13
C LEU A 359 1.24 0.01 30.09
N ASN A 360 0.90 0.94 30.97
CA ASN A 360 1.88 1.50 31.92
C ASN A 360 2.28 0.50 33.01
N GLU A 361 1.34 -0.28 33.53
CA GLU A 361 1.62 -1.35 34.50
C GLU A 361 2.67 -2.34 33.98
N VAL A 362 2.59 -2.69 32.69
CA VAL A 362 3.49 -3.69 32.09
C VAL A 362 4.78 -3.06 31.60
N LEU A 363 4.71 -1.93 30.89
CA LEU A 363 5.87 -1.40 30.15
C LEU A 363 6.76 -0.47 30.98
N LEU A 364 6.22 0.26 31.96
CA LEU A 364 7.07 1.20 32.74
C LEU A 364 8.14 0.46 33.56
N PRO A 365 7.86 -0.66 34.25
CA PRO A 365 8.93 -1.41 34.94
C PRO A 365 10.03 -1.89 33.98
N ILE A 366 9.65 -2.36 32.77
CA ILE A 366 10.60 -2.83 31.75
C ILE A 366 11.51 -1.69 31.27
N VAL A 367 10.92 -0.51 31.06
CA VAL A 367 11.67 0.68 30.62
C VAL A 367 12.54 1.24 31.75
N GLU A 368 12.13 1.11 32.99
CA GLU A 368 12.94 1.51 34.16
C GLU A 368 14.15 0.56 34.36
N GLU A 369 13.98 -0.74 34.12
CA GLU A 369 15.06 -1.73 34.15
C GLU A 369 16.03 -1.57 32.98
N THR A 370 15.50 -1.26 31.78
CA THR A 370 16.28 -1.06 30.55
C THR A 370 15.98 0.32 29.94
N PRO A 371 16.55 1.41 30.50
CA PRO A 371 16.27 2.76 30.04
C PRO A 371 16.91 3.04 28.67
N PRO A 372 16.39 4.03 27.91
CA PRO A 372 17.02 4.47 26.68
C PRO A 372 18.48 4.88 26.92
N PRO A 373 19.40 4.53 25.99
CA PRO A 373 20.81 4.93 26.10
C PRO A 373 20.97 6.45 26.25
N ALA A 374 21.82 6.87 27.16
CA ALA A 374 22.15 8.27 27.32
C ALA A 374 22.87 8.82 26.08
N TRP A 375 22.51 10.03 25.65
CA TRP A 375 23.14 10.70 24.52
C TRP A 375 23.85 11.97 24.98
N LYS A 376 25.17 12.05 24.81
CA LYS A 376 25.99 13.20 25.22
C LYS A 376 25.72 13.64 26.67
N GLY A 377 25.63 12.66 27.59
CA GLY A 377 25.37 12.92 29.01
C GLY A 377 23.91 13.26 29.35
N LYS A 378 22.98 13.24 28.38
CA LYS A 378 21.58 13.51 28.63
C LYS A 378 20.83 12.17 28.78
N TYR A 379 20.08 12.02 29.87
CA TYR A 379 19.30 10.85 30.18
C TYR A 379 17.85 11.04 29.67
N VAL A 380 17.37 10.06 28.92
CA VAL A 380 15.98 10.02 28.47
C VAL A 380 15.15 9.26 29.48
N LYS A 381 14.08 9.87 29.98
CA LYS A 381 13.14 9.24 30.90
C LYS A 381 11.76 9.16 30.23
N ILE A 382 11.27 7.94 30.01
CA ILE A 382 9.90 7.69 29.57
C ILE A 382 9.00 7.77 30.80
N LYS A 383 7.91 8.53 30.71
CA LYS A 383 7.02 8.84 31.83
C LYS A 383 5.73 8.06 31.81
N TYR A 384 5.18 7.84 30.60
CA TYR A 384 4.01 6.99 30.41
C TYR A 384 3.87 6.62 28.93
N VAL A 385 3.01 5.62 28.68
CA VAL A 385 2.69 5.07 27.36
C VAL A 385 1.19 5.08 27.16
N THR A 386 0.71 5.38 25.98
CA THR A 386 -0.70 5.25 25.61
C THR A 386 -0.85 4.75 24.18
N GLN A 387 -1.93 4.04 23.90
CA GLN A 387 -2.32 3.70 22.53
C GLN A 387 -3.03 4.92 21.89
N LEU A 388 -2.67 5.23 20.66
CA LEU A 388 -3.30 6.32 19.90
C LEU A 388 -4.64 5.85 19.30
N PRO A 389 -5.60 6.76 19.08
CA PRO A 389 -6.89 6.44 18.48
C PRO A 389 -6.81 6.28 16.95
N THR A 390 -5.97 5.34 16.51
CA THR A 390 -5.79 4.98 15.11
C THR A 390 -6.50 3.66 14.79
N LYS A 391 -6.73 3.36 13.50
CA LYS A 391 -7.29 2.08 13.06
C LYS A 391 -6.32 0.90 13.26
N PHE A 392 -5.04 1.16 13.41
CA PHE A 392 -3.96 0.17 13.57
C PHE A 392 -3.23 0.37 14.91
N PRO A 393 -2.52 -0.64 15.43
CA PRO A 393 -1.78 -0.53 16.68
C PRO A 393 -0.69 0.53 16.61
N ALA A 394 -0.90 1.66 17.27
CA ALA A 394 0.05 2.77 17.37
C ALA A 394 0.17 3.22 18.83
N PHE A 395 1.39 3.36 19.32
CA PHE A 395 1.68 3.66 20.71
C PHE A 395 2.54 4.92 20.84
N ALA A 396 2.16 5.83 21.71
CA ALA A 396 2.91 7.03 22.03
C ALA A 396 3.62 6.86 23.39
N PHE A 397 4.94 6.95 23.36
CA PHE A 397 5.80 6.97 24.53
C PHE A 397 6.16 8.42 24.85
N PHE A 398 5.68 8.92 25.98
CA PHE A 398 5.92 10.29 26.40
C PHE A 398 7.17 10.37 27.28
N CYS A 399 8.14 11.17 26.85
CA CYS A 399 9.42 11.29 27.47
C CYS A 399 9.91 12.76 27.49
N ASN A 400 10.99 13.02 28.22
CA ASN A 400 11.58 14.35 28.31
C ASN A 400 12.35 14.79 27.05
N LEU A 401 12.96 13.83 26.33
CA LEU A 401 13.89 14.09 25.22
C LEU A 401 13.68 13.09 24.07
N PRO A 402 12.53 13.16 23.35
CA PRO A 402 12.16 12.17 22.33
C PRO A 402 13.15 12.06 21.17
N GLN A 403 13.82 13.15 20.80
CA GLN A 403 14.79 13.21 19.71
C GLN A 403 16.05 12.34 19.94
N TYR A 404 16.29 11.88 21.16
CA TYR A 404 17.42 11.01 21.48
C TYR A 404 17.05 9.52 21.55
N ILE A 405 15.78 9.15 21.41
CA ILE A 405 15.36 7.76 21.27
C ILE A 405 15.63 7.30 19.84
N LYS A 406 16.64 6.43 19.70
CA LYS A 406 17.06 5.90 18.39
C LYS A 406 16.29 4.62 18.01
N ASP A 407 16.32 4.26 16.74
CA ASP A 407 15.59 3.11 16.20
C ASP A 407 15.88 1.77 16.89
N PRO A 408 17.11 1.45 17.32
CA PRO A 408 17.34 0.22 18.09
C PRO A 408 16.51 0.15 19.36
N TYR A 409 16.31 1.29 20.05
CA TYR A 409 15.49 1.31 21.25
C TYR A 409 13.98 1.26 20.93
N LYS A 410 13.55 1.87 19.83
CA LYS A 410 12.16 1.71 19.35
C LYS A 410 11.85 0.24 19.04
N ARG A 411 12.80 -0.48 18.41
CA ARG A 411 12.67 -1.93 18.18
C ARG A 411 12.58 -2.73 19.47
N PHE A 412 13.38 -2.36 20.48
CA PHE A 412 13.27 -2.97 21.82
C PHE A 412 11.85 -2.77 22.38
N LEU A 413 11.30 -1.56 22.33
CA LEU A 413 9.95 -1.25 22.80
C LEU A 413 8.89 -2.04 22.02
N GLU A 414 9.04 -2.17 20.70
CA GLU A 414 8.15 -2.99 19.89
C GLU A 414 8.19 -4.46 20.30
N ASN A 415 9.38 -5.01 20.49
CA ASN A 415 9.54 -6.40 20.95
C ASN A 415 8.90 -6.62 22.33
N GLN A 416 8.99 -5.65 23.24
CA GLN A 416 8.33 -5.74 24.54
C GLN A 416 6.81 -5.64 24.43
N LEU A 417 6.28 -4.80 23.53
CA LEU A 417 4.86 -4.75 23.21
C LEU A 417 4.36 -6.11 22.69
N ARG A 418 5.04 -6.69 21.69
CA ARG A 418 4.67 -7.99 21.09
C ARG A 418 4.74 -9.14 22.10
N LYS A 419 5.70 -9.09 23.03
CA LYS A 419 5.85 -10.13 24.07
C LYS A 419 4.71 -10.14 25.08
N ASN A 420 4.13 -8.97 25.39
CA ASN A 420 3.17 -8.79 26.48
C ASN A 420 1.72 -8.56 26.01
N PHE A 421 1.51 -8.28 24.73
CA PHE A 421 0.19 -8.01 24.16
C PHE A 421 -0.01 -8.77 22.84
N PRO A 422 -1.23 -9.22 22.54
CA PRO A 422 -1.54 -9.96 21.31
C PRO A 422 -1.49 -9.00 20.09
N LEU A 423 -0.33 -8.93 19.43
CA LEU A 423 -0.07 -8.07 18.28
C LEU A 423 0.39 -8.84 17.04
N THR A 424 0.30 -10.18 17.09
CA THR A 424 0.67 -11.07 15.97
C THR A 424 -0.08 -10.71 14.71
N GLY A 425 0.64 -10.64 13.60
CA GLY A 425 0.11 -10.27 12.31
C GLY A 425 -0.13 -8.78 12.09
N CYS A 426 0.15 -7.93 13.09
CA CYS A 426 -0.11 -6.49 13.02
C CYS A 426 1.20 -5.68 12.95
N PRO A 427 1.36 -4.76 11.99
CA PRO A 427 2.40 -3.75 12.07
C PRO A 427 2.16 -2.81 13.24
N VAL A 428 3.20 -2.58 14.04
CA VAL A 428 3.15 -1.72 15.23
C VAL A 428 3.89 -0.41 14.95
N GLN A 429 3.27 0.72 15.29
CA GLN A 429 3.92 2.01 15.16
C GLN A 429 4.24 2.60 16.54
N ILE A 430 5.47 3.07 16.70
CA ILE A 430 5.92 3.69 17.94
C ILE A 430 6.26 5.16 17.70
N TYR A 431 5.61 6.03 18.47
CA TYR A 431 5.88 7.46 18.49
C TYR A 431 6.52 7.84 19.83
N CYS A 432 7.57 8.64 19.77
CA CYS A 432 8.15 9.25 20.96
C CYS A 432 7.76 10.73 20.98
N ARG A 433 7.08 11.17 22.02
CA ARG A 433 6.56 12.55 22.15
C ARG A 433 7.09 13.22 23.41
N GLN A 434 7.28 14.52 23.33
CA GLN A 434 7.61 15.31 24.49
C GLN A 434 6.37 15.49 25.37
N LYS A 435 6.59 15.36 26.68
CA LYS A 435 5.58 15.66 27.70
C LYS A 435 5.72 17.08 28.14
#